data_689e46c51e100f50f8aa5c4056a293a2
#
_entry.id   689e46c51e100f50f8aa5c4056a293a2
#
_cell.length_a   1.000
_cell.length_b   1.000
_cell.length_c   1.000
_cell.angle_alpha   90.00
_cell.angle_beta   90.00
_cell.angle_gamma   90.00
#
_symmetry.space_group_name_H-M   'P 1'
#
loop_
_entity.id
_entity.type
_entity.pdbx_description
1 polymer ?
#
loop_
_entity_poly.entity_id
_entity_poly.type
_entity_poly.pdbx_seq_one_letter_code
_entity_poly.pdbx_strand_id
1 'polypeptide(L)'
;LASRLEGLNKQYGTTIIASDRIFEDARAQFDFRLLDWVTVKGKTEAIKIYELLGQKGEAGELRETVAAYEDAFGAYVKRDFAAAIAILEKHDADAPSAVLIDRCRAFQQTPPTADWRGVYTSMSK
;
A
#
# COMPACT_ATOMS: atom_id res chain seq x y z
N LEU A 1 11.87 2.75 13.97
CA LEU A 1 10.81 2.34 13.04
C LEU A 1 9.71 3.38 12.93
N ALA A 2 9.34 4.03 14.05
CA ALA A 2 8.26 5.02 14.04
C ALA A 2 8.55 6.19 13.10
N SER A 3 9.77 6.69 13.08
CA SER A 3 10.12 7.81 12.20
C SER A 3 10.07 7.43 10.73
N ARG A 4 10.35 6.17 10.41
CA ARG A 4 10.23 5.68 9.04
C ARG A 4 8.77 5.54 8.61
N LEU A 5 7.90 5.16 9.54
CA LEU A 5 6.48 5.08 9.27
C LEU A 5 5.88 6.46 9.03
N GLU A 6 6.35 7.50 9.74
CA GLU A 6 5.92 8.87 9.47
C GLU A 6 6.27 9.31 8.05
N GLY A 7 7.48 8.97 7.58
CA GLY A 7 7.87 9.26 6.22
C GLY A 7 6.97 8.58 5.20
N LEU A 8 6.57 7.34 5.49
CA LEU A 8 5.66 6.61 4.63
C LEU A 8 4.27 7.24 4.63
N ASN A 9 3.79 7.78 5.76
CA ASN A 9 2.53 8.51 5.78
C ASN A 9 2.53 9.64 4.76
N LYS A 10 3.60 10.40 4.69
CA LYS A 10 3.71 11.48 3.71
C LYS A 10 3.70 10.94 2.29
N GLN A 11 4.40 9.84 2.06
CA GLN A 11 4.51 9.24 0.73
C GLN A 11 3.16 8.76 0.21
N TYR A 12 2.33 8.16 1.08
CA TYR A 12 1.05 7.59 0.68
C TYR A 12 -0.14 8.52 0.94
N GLY A 13 0.10 9.68 1.56
CA GLY A 13 -0.98 10.59 1.87
C GLY A 13 -1.94 10.04 2.92
N THR A 14 -1.45 9.20 3.82
CA THR A 14 -2.25 8.58 4.86
C THR A 14 -1.98 9.24 6.20
N THR A 15 -2.90 9.04 7.16
CA THR A 15 -2.79 9.62 8.49
C THR A 15 -2.02 8.71 9.44
N ILE A 16 -2.32 7.42 9.44
CA ILE A 16 -1.71 6.46 10.37
C ILE A 16 -1.32 5.20 9.60
N ILE A 17 -0.04 4.86 9.67
CA ILE A 17 0.48 3.61 9.10
C ILE A 17 0.91 2.70 10.24
N ALA A 18 0.53 1.44 10.15
CA ALA A 18 0.86 0.41 11.13
C ALA A 18 1.73 -0.67 10.50
N SER A 19 2.61 -1.26 11.32
CA SER A 19 3.40 -2.41 10.93
C SER A 19 2.56 -3.69 10.99
N ASP A 20 3.12 -4.80 10.46
CA ASP A 20 2.51 -6.12 10.57
C ASP A 20 2.13 -6.47 12.00
N ARG A 21 3.02 -6.17 12.93
CA ARG A 21 2.80 -6.53 14.34
C ARG A 21 1.61 -5.81 14.91
N ILE A 22 1.51 -4.50 14.67
CA ILE A 22 0.39 -3.70 15.15
C ILE A 22 -0.90 -4.17 14.49
N PHE A 23 -0.85 -4.47 13.20
CA PHE A 23 -2.00 -4.99 12.48
C PHE A 23 -2.50 -6.30 13.12
N GLU A 24 -1.60 -7.25 13.37
CA GLU A 24 -1.97 -8.53 13.95
C GLU A 24 -2.60 -8.37 15.34
N ASP A 25 -2.05 -7.45 16.15
CA ASP A 25 -2.54 -7.23 17.51
C ASP A 25 -3.89 -6.51 17.53
N ALA A 26 -4.17 -5.66 16.56
CA ALA A 26 -5.32 -4.76 16.59
C ALA A 26 -6.42 -5.11 15.59
N ARG A 27 -6.21 -6.06 14.70
CA ARG A 27 -7.13 -6.35 13.58
C ARG A 27 -8.54 -6.75 14.01
N ALA A 28 -8.70 -7.25 15.23
CA ALA A 28 -10.01 -7.64 15.73
C ALA A 28 -10.86 -6.42 16.14
N GLN A 29 -10.21 -5.29 16.43
CA GLN A 29 -10.86 -4.10 16.97
C GLN A 29 -10.88 -2.93 15.98
N PHE A 30 -10.01 -2.94 14.99
CA PHE A 30 -9.87 -1.85 14.02
C PHE A 30 -9.87 -2.38 12.61
N ASP A 31 -10.30 -1.53 11.68
CA ASP A 31 -10.22 -1.84 10.26
C ASP A 31 -8.92 -1.28 9.70
N PHE A 32 -8.29 -2.05 8.82
CA PHE A 32 -7.03 -1.68 8.18
C PHE A 32 -7.11 -1.94 6.69
N ARG A 33 -6.25 -1.26 5.94
CA ARG A 33 -6.02 -1.55 4.53
C ARG A 33 -4.54 -1.93 4.35
N LEU A 34 -4.27 -3.04 3.65
CA LEU A 34 -2.90 -3.36 3.25
C LEU A 34 -2.47 -2.31 2.22
N LEU A 35 -1.44 -1.53 2.55
CA LEU A 35 -0.93 -0.48 1.67
C LEU A 35 0.16 -0.96 0.74
N ASP A 36 1.14 -1.68 1.28
CA ASP A 36 2.31 -1.99 0.49
C ASP A 36 3.17 -3.05 1.19
N TRP A 37 4.13 -3.52 0.45
CA TRP A 37 5.15 -4.44 0.93
C TRP A 37 6.47 -3.79 0.58
N VAL A 38 7.22 -3.32 1.57
CA VAL A 38 8.35 -2.42 1.33
C VAL A 38 9.59 -2.84 2.09
N THR A 39 10.74 -2.49 1.52
CA THR A 39 12.00 -2.45 2.25
C THR A 39 12.33 -0.97 2.44
N VAL A 40 12.42 -0.53 3.70
CA VAL A 40 12.77 0.86 3.96
C VAL A 40 14.28 1.02 4.03
N LYS A 41 14.74 2.23 3.75
CA LYS A 41 16.17 2.53 3.75
C LYS A 41 16.80 2.14 5.09
N GLY A 42 17.91 1.42 5.03
CA GLY A 42 18.63 0.96 6.22
C GLY A 42 18.13 -0.35 6.80
N LYS A 43 17.12 -0.95 6.19
CA LYS A 43 16.62 -2.27 6.58
C LYS A 43 16.85 -3.27 5.45
N THR A 44 17.02 -4.53 5.81
CA THR A 44 17.22 -5.59 4.82
C THR A 44 15.98 -6.45 4.64
N GLU A 45 15.05 -6.41 5.60
CA GLU A 45 13.83 -7.20 5.52
C GLU A 45 12.69 -6.40 4.94
N ALA A 46 11.89 -7.07 4.10
CA ALA A 46 10.66 -6.49 3.60
C ALA A 46 9.57 -6.59 4.65
N ILE A 47 8.77 -5.55 4.80
CA ILE A 47 7.65 -5.53 5.74
C ILE A 47 6.39 -5.11 5.01
N LYS A 48 5.27 -5.64 5.44
CA LYS A 48 3.97 -5.17 4.98
C LYS A 48 3.54 -4.02 5.88
N ILE A 49 2.96 -2.99 5.27
CA ILE A 49 2.47 -1.83 6.00
C ILE A 49 0.98 -1.68 5.74
N TYR A 50 0.27 -1.19 6.73
CA TYR A 50 -1.18 -1.11 6.73
C TYR A 50 -1.62 0.29 7.12
N GLU A 51 -2.70 0.75 6.53
CA GLU A 51 -3.34 2.01 6.95
C GLU A 51 -4.42 1.68 7.97
N LEU A 52 -4.40 2.37 9.11
CA LEU A 52 -5.48 2.27 10.09
C LEU A 52 -6.65 3.12 9.61
N LEU A 53 -7.80 2.49 9.44
CA LEU A 53 -8.99 3.16 8.91
C LEU A 53 -9.93 3.66 10.01
N GLY A 54 -9.87 3.06 11.19
CA GLY A 54 -10.77 3.40 12.29
C GLY A 54 -11.20 2.16 13.02
N GLN A 55 -12.10 2.31 13.97
CA GLN A 55 -12.64 1.18 14.70
C GLN A 55 -13.41 0.26 13.78
N LYS A 56 -13.53 -1.00 14.18
CA LYS A 56 -14.20 -2.01 13.38
C LYS A 56 -15.60 -1.54 12.98
N GLY A 57 -15.85 -1.56 11.67
CA GLY A 57 -17.13 -1.15 11.12
C GLY A 57 -17.24 0.32 10.76
N GLU A 58 -16.25 1.15 11.10
CA GLU A 58 -16.29 2.59 10.81
C GLU A 58 -15.82 2.94 9.40
N ALA A 59 -15.23 1.98 8.67
CA ALA A 59 -14.71 2.27 7.34
C ALA A 59 -15.80 2.73 6.36
N GLY A 60 -17.01 2.22 6.51
CA GLY A 60 -18.19 2.70 5.78
C GLY A 60 -17.96 2.83 4.28
N GLU A 61 -17.97 4.06 3.79
CA GLU A 61 -17.83 4.37 2.37
C GLU A 61 -16.47 3.98 1.79
N LEU A 62 -15.44 3.88 2.62
CA LEU A 62 -14.12 3.47 2.17
C LEU A 62 -14.02 1.99 1.86
N ARG A 63 -15.00 1.22 2.28
CA ARG A 63 -14.96 -0.24 2.15
C ARG A 63 -14.75 -0.69 0.70
N GLU A 64 -15.48 -0.09 -0.23
CA GLU A 64 -15.38 -0.41 -1.64
C GLU A 64 -14.00 0.00 -2.19
N THR A 65 -13.53 1.19 -1.83
CA THR A 65 -12.22 1.68 -2.24
C THR A 65 -11.10 0.78 -1.71
N VAL A 66 -11.22 0.36 -0.45
CA VAL A 66 -10.22 -0.51 0.18
C VAL A 66 -10.19 -1.88 -0.52
N ALA A 67 -11.35 -2.46 -0.79
CA ALA A 67 -11.42 -3.75 -1.49
C ALA A 67 -10.81 -3.64 -2.88
N ALA A 68 -11.10 -2.56 -3.61
CA ALA A 68 -10.53 -2.33 -4.93
C ALA A 68 -9.01 -2.17 -4.85
N TYR A 69 -8.53 -1.43 -3.85
CA TYR A 69 -7.09 -1.23 -3.67
C TYR A 69 -6.37 -2.56 -3.42
N GLU A 70 -6.94 -3.40 -2.56
CA GLU A 70 -6.31 -4.69 -2.24
C GLU A 70 -6.34 -5.64 -3.43
N ASP A 71 -7.41 -5.61 -4.22
CA ASP A 71 -7.46 -6.39 -5.47
C ASP A 71 -6.40 -5.90 -6.46
N ALA A 72 -6.28 -4.59 -6.60
CA ALA A 72 -5.27 -4.00 -7.48
C ALA A 72 -3.86 -4.33 -7.01
N PHE A 73 -3.64 -4.32 -5.70
CA PHE A 73 -2.34 -4.68 -5.15
C PHE A 73 -1.99 -6.13 -5.51
N GLY A 74 -2.96 -7.03 -5.46
CA GLY A 74 -2.77 -8.41 -5.90
C GLY A 74 -2.32 -8.51 -7.36
N ALA A 75 -2.94 -7.72 -8.24
CA ALA A 75 -2.52 -7.67 -9.65
C ALA A 75 -1.12 -7.09 -9.79
N TYR A 76 -0.83 -6.05 -9.03
CA TYR A 76 0.47 -5.38 -9.04
C TYR A 76 1.60 -6.34 -8.68
N VAL A 77 1.45 -7.14 -7.62
CA VAL A 77 2.52 -8.07 -7.23
C VAL A 77 2.70 -9.20 -8.24
N LYS A 78 1.70 -9.46 -9.09
CA LYS A 78 1.78 -10.42 -10.18
C LYS A 78 2.28 -9.79 -11.48
N ARG A 79 2.68 -8.54 -11.44
CA ARG A 79 3.16 -7.75 -12.59
C ARG A 79 2.08 -7.41 -13.61
N ASP A 80 0.82 -7.56 -13.25
CA ASP A 80 -0.29 -7.16 -14.11
C ASP A 80 -0.62 -5.70 -13.84
N PHE A 81 0.30 -4.82 -14.23
CA PHE A 81 0.19 -3.40 -13.95
C PHE A 81 -0.99 -2.76 -14.66
N ALA A 82 -1.32 -3.22 -15.84
CA ALA A 82 -2.47 -2.69 -16.58
C ALA A 82 -3.77 -2.98 -15.84
N ALA A 83 -3.94 -4.19 -15.32
CA ALA A 83 -5.12 -4.54 -14.55
C ALA A 83 -5.20 -3.73 -13.26
N ALA A 84 -4.07 -3.56 -12.58
CA ALA A 84 -4.02 -2.77 -11.36
C ALA A 84 -4.46 -1.33 -11.63
N ILE A 85 -3.94 -0.72 -12.68
CA ILE A 85 -4.29 0.65 -13.06
C ILE A 85 -5.80 0.75 -13.35
N ALA A 86 -6.33 -0.19 -14.12
CA ALA A 86 -7.75 -0.18 -14.49
C ALA A 86 -8.66 -0.20 -13.26
N ILE A 87 -8.28 -0.99 -12.25
CA ILE A 87 -9.05 -1.05 -10.99
C ILE A 87 -8.94 0.27 -10.23
N LEU A 88 -7.72 0.79 -10.12
CA LEU A 88 -7.43 1.97 -9.29
C LEU A 88 -7.96 3.26 -9.87
N GLU A 89 -8.07 3.36 -11.18
CA GLU A 89 -8.54 4.59 -11.82
C GLU A 89 -9.96 4.97 -11.41
N LYS A 90 -10.74 4.02 -10.97
CA LYS A 90 -12.09 4.27 -10.48
C LYS A 90 -12.09 4.91 -9.10
N HIS A 91 -10.94 4.93 -8.44
CA HIS A 91 -10.78 5.45 -7.07
C HIS A 91 -9.59 6.41 -6.99
N ASP A 92 -9.36 7.18 -8.04
CA ASP A 92 -8.16 8.02 -8.14
C ASP A 92 -8.15 9.20 -7.17
N ALA A 93 -9.28 9.51 -6.54
CA ALA A 93 -9.32 10.51 -5.47
C ALA A 93 -8.73 9.98 -4.15
N ASP A 94 -8.60 8.68 -4.03
CA ASP A 94 -7.97 8.04 -2.85
C ASP A 94 -6.46 8.17 -2.98
N ALA A 95 -5.80 8.80 -1.99
CA ALA A 95 -4.38 9.10 -2.09
C ALA A 95 -3.50 7.86 -2.29
N PRO A 96 -3.67 6.76 -1.53
CA PRO A 96 -2.87 5.56 -1.79
C PRO A 96 -3.09 4.98 -3.19
N SER A 97 -4.33 5.03 -3.71
CA SER A 97 -4.62 4.54 -5.05
C SER A 97 -3.87 5.34 -6.11
N ALA A 98 -3.84 6.67 -5.96
CA ALA A 98 -3.10 7.53 -6.89
C ALA A 98 -1.60 7.22 -6.87
N VAL A 99 -1.04 6.97 -5.69
CA VAL A 99 0.38 6.60 -5.56
C VAL A 99 0.66 5.29 -6.29
N LEU A 100 -0.19 4.30 -6.11
CA LEU A 100 0.02 2.99 -6.73
C LEU A 100 -0.16 3.05 -8.25
N ILE A 101 -1.11 3.86 -8.74
CA ILE A 101 -1.27 4.10 -10.18
C ILE A 101 0.05 4.62 -10.77
N ASP A 102 0.62 5.65 -10.15
CA ASP A 102 1.86 6.25 -10.65
C ASP A 102 3.00 5.24 -10.65
N ARG A 103 3.08 4.41 -9.61
CA ARG A 103 4.11 3.37 -9.55
C ARG A 103 3.91 2.33 -10.65
N CYS A 104 2.66 1.91 -10.88
CA CYS A 104 2.37 0.94 -11.94
C CYS A 104 2.74 1.50 -13.31
N ARG A 105 2.44 2.77 -13.55
CA ARG A 105 2.82 3.42 -14.81
C ARG A 105 4.34 3.49 -14.98
N ALA A 106 5.05 3.78 -13.89
CA ALA A 106 6.51 3.79 -13.92
C ALA A 106 7.06 2.40 -14.23
N PHE A 107 6.48 1.35 -13.67
CA PHE A 107 6.91 -0.02 -13.95
C PHE A 107 6.56 -0.48 -15.36
N GLN A 108 5.54 0.11 -15.98
CA GLN A 108 5.26 -0.16 -17.39
C GLN A 108 6.35 0.43 -18.30
N GLN A 109 6.92 1.57 -17.89
CA GLN A 109 8.01 2.21 -18.63
C GLN A 109 9.35 1.53 -18.36
N THR A 110 9.60 1.22 -17.08
CA THR A 110 10.85 0.60 -16.65
C THR A 110 10.50 -0.57 -15.72
N PRO A 111 10.30 -1.78 -16.30
CA PRO A 111 9.85 -2.93 -15.50
C PRO A 111 10.83 -3.26 -14.37
N PRO A 112 10.31 -3.77 -13.24
CA PRO A 112 11.18 -4.20 -12.17
C PRO A 112 12.00 -5.43 -12.59
N THR A 113 13.05 -5.74 -11.82
CA THR A 113 13.93 -6.85 -12.13
C THR A 113 13.18 -8.19 -12.13
N ALA A 114 13.79 -9.20 -12.75
CA ALA A 114 13.14 -10.50 -12.93
C ALA A 114 12.81 -11.20 -11.61
N ASP A 115 13.59 -10.92 -10.56
CA ASP A 115 13.39 -11.52 -9.24
C ASP A 115 12.41 -10.74 -8.35
N TRP A 116 11.89 -9.63 -8.83
CA TRP A 116 10.92 -8.83 -8.06
C TRP A 116 9.64 -9.64 -7.80
N ARG A 117 9.18 -9.59 -6.55
CA ARG A 117 7.99 -10.33 -6.11
C ARG A 117 6.92 -9.45 -5.51
N GLY A 118 7.06 -8.14 -5.64
CA GLY A 118 6.09 -7.19 -5.11
C GLY A 118 6.65 -6.25 -4.07
N VAL A 119 7.88 -6.47 -3.63
CA VAL A 119 8.51 -5.61 -2.63
C VAL A 119 9.01 -4.33 -3.29
N TYR A 120 8.60 -3.21 -2.75
CA TYR A 120 9.05 -1.91 -3.23
C TYR A 120 10.11 -1.37 -2.28
N THR A 121 11.26 -0.98 -2.83
CA THR A 121 12.32 -0.39 -2.02
C THR A 121 12.14 1.11 -2.01
N SER A 122 11.79 1.64 -0.84
CA SER A 122 11.62 3.08 -0.69
C SER A 122 12.96 3.76 -0.59
N MET A 123 13.18 4.73 -1.45
CA MET A 123 14.37 5.58 -1.42
C MET A 123 14.13 6.85 -0.63
N SER A 124 12.89 7.06 -0.18
CA SER A 124 12.54 8.23 0.64
C SER A 124 13.09 8.11 2.04
N LYS A 125 13.40 9.24 2.59
CA LYS A 125 13.89 9.31 3.98
C LYS A 125 12.75 9.41 4.97
#